data_551672e3ef160a896bf4fde97335662b
#
_entry.id   551672e3ef160a896bf4fde97335662b
#
_cell.length_a   1.000
_cell.length_b   1.000
_cell.length_c   1.000
_cell.angle_alpha   90.00
_cell.angle_beta   90.00
_cell.angle_gamma   90.00
#
_symmetry.space_group_name_H-M   'P 1'
#
loop_
_entity.id
_entity.type
_entity.pdbx_description
1 polymer ?
#
loop_
_entity_poly.entity_id
_entity_poly.type
_entity_poly.pdbx_seq_one_letter_code
_entity_poly.pdbx_strand_id
1 'polypeptide(L)'
;MSIFIDLEMNTTDTRLVRRKELKNEVIEIGAVRMDDAFHPLDRFRIFVRPQYNGVIERKIYKLTGISNGAVSDAVSLPEALDALEAWCGSDGCEIYAWSTSDLTQLRKECGFKGIDNIFLDEIVQWHDFQEDFRQMLGEKNILSLSNAMHRAGLEPEGCLHDASWDAYNSARLMETAYSPNFAADVKKAQAACYQEAPRMQGGLPLDVMKKLAALLQSNQPEPAMAV
;
A
#
# COMPACT_ATOMS: atom_id res chain seq x y z
N MET A 1 -4.48 21.56 6.25
CA MET A 1 -3.62 20.48 6.79
C MET A 1 -4.00 19.17 6.12
N SER A 2 -3.04 18.39 5.67
CA SER A 2 -3.27 17.13 4.97
C SER A 2 -2.80 15.94 5.80
N ILE A 3 -3.49 14.79 5.67
CA ILE A 3 -3.18 13.57 6.41
C ILE A 3 -3.10 12.42 5.42
N PHE A 4 -2.01 11.67 5.44
CA PHE A 4 -1.90 10.39 4.75
C PHE A 4 -2.31 9.28 5.69
N ILE A 5 -3.19 8.37 5.24
CA ILE A 5 -3.63 7.19 6.01
C ILE A 5 -3.29 5.94 5.21
N ASP A 6 -2.85 4.91 5.91
CA ASP A 6 -2.65 3.56 5.41
C ASP A 6 -3.19 2.54 6.44
N LEU A 7 -3.65 1.39 5.97
CA LEU A 7 -4.26 0.35 6.80
C LEU A 7 -3.65 -1.01 6.54
N GLU A 8 -3.38 -1.76 7.61
CA GLU A 8 -3.12 -3.19 7.49
C GLU A 8 -4.35 -4.01 7.89
N MET A 9 -4.53 -5.14 7.22
CA MET A 9 -5.76 -5.91 7.33
C MET A 9 -5.49 -7.40 7.49
N ASN A 10 -6.32 -8.06 8.31
CA ASN A 10 -6.38 -9.51 8.40
C ASN A 10 -7.66 -10.05 7.76
N THR A 11 -7.63 -11.29 7.27
CA THR A 11 -8.84 -11.94 6.74
C THR A 11 -9.81 -12.23 7.89
N THR A 12 -11.10 -11.94 7.70
CA THR A 12 -12.16 -12.25 8.69
C THR A 12 -12.46 -13.75 8.78
N ASP A 13 -13.45 -14.11 9.61
CA ASP A 13 -14.00 -15.46 9.69
C ASP A 13 -14.42 -15.97 8.31
N THR A 14 -14.10 -17.22 8.02
CA THR A 14 -14.38 -17.87 6.73
C THR A 14 -15.85 -17.88 6.35
N ARG A 15 -16.78 -17.84 7.33
CA ARG A 15 -18.24 -17.77 7.09
C ARG A 15 -18.62 -16.42 6.51
N LEU A 16 -18.09 -15.31 7.05
CA LEU A 16 -18.33 -13.96 6.54
C LEU A 16 -17.72 -13.77 5.16
N VAL A 17 -16.51 -14.32 4.92
CA VAL A 17 -15.86 -14.30 3.61
C VAL A 17 -16.73 -15.04 2.58
N ARG A 18 -17.23 -16.25 2.89
CA ARG A 18 -18.06 -17.05 1.98
C ARG A 18 -19.38 -16.37 1.64
N ARG A 19 -19.97 -15.64 2.58
CA ARG A 19 -21.20 -14.86 2.38
C ARG A 19 -20.94 -13.53 1.67
N LYS A 20 -19.66 -13.16 1.45
CA LYS A 20 -19.23 -11.88 0.89
C LYS A 20 -19.68 -10.66 1.74
N GLU A 21 -19.94 -10.86 3.01
CA GLU A 21 -20.39 -9.82 3.93
C GLU A 21 -19.22 -8.94 4.35
N LEU A 22 -18.14 -9.56 4.87
CA LEU A 22 -16.91 -8.89 5.23
C LEU A 22 -15.72 -9.79 4.91
N LYS A 23 -14.76 -9.30 4.13
CA LYS A 23 -13.59 -10.09 3.71
C LYS A 23 -12.41 -9.91 4.66
N ASN A 24 -12.16 -8.70 5.09
CA ASN A 24 -11.02 -8.34 5.92
C ASN A 24 -11.49 -7.49 7.10
N GLU A 25 -10.68 -7.45 8.16
CA GLU A 25 -10.78 -6.52 9.28
C GLU A 25 -9.48 -5.74 9.39
N VAL A 26 -9.58 -4.46 9.74
CA VAL A 26 -8.44 -3.61 10.04
C VAL A 26 -7.75 -4.12 11.30
N ILE A 27 -6.42 -4.22 11.26
CA ILE A 27 -5.56 -4.65 12.38
C ILE A 27 -4.51 -3.61 12.75
N GLU A 28 -4.28 -2.62 11.89
CA GLU A 28 -3.41 -1.48 12.16
C GLU A 28 -3.89 -0.28 11.36
N ILE A 29 -3.81 0.91 11.97
CA ILE A 29 -4.00 2.20 11.32
C ILE A 29 -2.70 2.97 11.49
N GLY A 30 -2.12 3.39 10.37
CA GLY A 30 -1.00 4.32 10.30
C GLY A 30 -1.43 5.63 9.67
N ALA A 31 -0.94 6.75 10.18
CA ALA A 31 -1.19 8.04 9.57
C ALA A 31 0.00 8.99 9.71
N VAL A 32 0.10 9.92 8.79
CA VAL A 32 1.11 10.99 8.79
C VAL A 32 0.44 12.32 8.55
N ARG A 33 0.69 13.27 9.41
CA ARG A 33 0.27 14.65 9.27
C ARG A 33 1.31 15.41 8.44
N MET A 34 0.82 16.25 7.53
CA MET A 34 1.65 17.08 6.66
C MET A 34 1.25 18.55 6.81
N ASP A 35 2.21 19.45 6.62
CA ASP A 35 1.94 20.88 6.48
C ASP A 35 1.36 21.23 5.10
N ASP A 36 1.11 22.53 4.86
CA ASP A 36 0.53 23.00 3.59
C ASP A 36 1.52 22.90 2.41
N ALA A 37 2.78 22.60 2.66
CA ALA A 37 3.81 22.31 1.66
C ALA A 37 4.07 20.80 1.50
N PHE A 38 3.23 19.96 2.10
CA PHE A 38 3.31 18.50 2.15
C PHE A 38 4.54 17.93 2.86
N HIS A 39 5.22 18.70 3.74
CA HIS A 39 6.27 18.14 4.57
C HIS A 39 5.69 17.28 5.69
N PRO A 40 6.16 16.04 5.89
CA PRO A 40 5.75 15.21 7.02
C PRO A 40 6.11 15.85 8.36
N LEU A 41 5.14 15.97 9.27
CA LEU A 41 5.30 16.58 10.59
C LEU A 41 5.43 15.55 11.70
N ASP A 42 4.40 14.76 11.89
CA ASP A 42 4.33 13.71 12.90
C ASP A 42 3.55 12.48 12.40
N ARG A 43 3.67 11.38 13.12
CA ARG A 43 3.08 10.09 12.75
C ARG A 43 2.19 9.57 13.86
N PHE A 44 1.12 8.92 13.43
CA PHE A 44 0.20 8.15 14.27
C PHE A 44 0.31 6.67 13.93
N ARG A 45 0.17 5.81 14.94
CA ARG A 45 0.12 4.37 14.79
C ARG A 45 -0.73 3.76 15.87
N ILE A 46 -1.66 2.90 15.51
CA ILE A 46 -2.47 2.16 16.48
C ILE A 46 -2.81 0.77 15.95
N PHE A 47 -2.65 -0.25 16.79
CA PHE A 47 -3.15 -1.59 16.49
C PHE A 47 -4.63 -1.71 16.82
N VAL A 48 -5.34 -2.49 16.01
CA VAL A 48 -6.77 -2.72 16.16
C VAL A 48 -7.01 -4.20 16.41
N ARG A 49 -7.81 -4.50 17.44
CA ARG A 49 -8.23 -5.86 17.73
C ARG A 49 -9.35 -6.28 16.78
N PRO A 50 -9.13 -7.30 15.91
CA PRO A 50 -10.18 -7.80 15.03
C PRO A 50 -11.29 -8.47 15.85
N GLN A 51 -12.54 -8.25 15.46
CA GLN A 51 -13.71 -8.73 16.17
C GLN A 51 -14.07 -10.17 15.81
N TYR A 52 -13.86 -10.57 14.55
CA TYR A 52 -14.36 -11.84 14.01
C TYR A 52 -13.25 -12.88 13.81
N ASN A 53 -12.01 -12.47 13.63
CA ASN A 53 -10.89 -13.39 13.53
C ASN A 53 -9.67 -12.87 14.30
N GLY A 54 -9.59 -13.26 15.58
CA GLY A 54 -8.47 -12.92 16.45
C GLY A 54 -7.14 -13.62 16.12
N VAL A 55 -7.12 -14.48 15.09
CA VAL A 55 -5.92 -15.18 14.66
C VAL A 55 -5.40 -14.55 13.37
N ILE A 56 -4.23 -13.92 13.44
CA ILE A 56 -3.56 -13.36 12.26
C ILE A 56 -3.14 -14.49 11.33
N GLU A 57 -3.59 -14.45 10.07
CA GLU A 57 -3.19 -15.43 9.08
C GLU A 57 -1.68 -15.41 8.86
N ARG A 58 -1.10 -16.59 8.66
CA ARG A 58 0.36 -16.74 8.46
C ARG A 58 0.92 -15.88 7.33
N LYS A 59 0.13 -15.70 6.25
CA LYS A 59 0.52 -14.84 5.12
C LYS A 59 0.58 -13.37 5.52
N ILE A 60 -0.39 -12.91 6.34
CA ILE A 60 -0.46 -11.54 6.84
C ILE A 60 0.69 -11.30 7.82
N TYR A 61 0.91 -12.20 8.79
CA TYR A 61 2.05 -12.10 9.69
C TYR A 61 3.40 -12.01 8.95
N LYS A 62 3.58 -12.80 7.88
CA LYS A 62 4.82 -12.74 7.08
C LYS A 62 4.98 -11.43 6.31
N LEU A 63 3.87 -10.80 5.95
CA LEU A 63 3.84 -9.57 5.19
C LEU A 63 4.05 -8.35 6.08
N THR A 64 3.28 -8.26 7.18
CA THR A 64 3.20 -7.08 8.06
C THR A 64 4.06 -7.18 9.31
N GLY A 65 4.45 -8.40 9.72
CA GLY A 65 5.07 -8.64 11.02
C GLY A 65 4.12 -8.56 12.22
N ILE A 66 2.84 -8.23 12.02
CA ILE A 66 1.85 -8.07 13.09
C ILE A 66 1.50 -9.43 13.68
N SER A 67 1.82 -9.62 14.96
CA SER A 67 1.58 -10.87 15.68
C SER A 67 0.18 -10.92 16.33
N ASN A 68 -0.27 -12.13 16.67
CA ASN A 68 -1.49 -12.30 17.47
C ASN A 68 -1.43 -11.52 18.79
N GLY A 69 -0.25 -11.47 19.44
CA GLY A 69 -0.07 -10.72 20.68
C GLY A 69 -0.25 -9.21 20.51
N ALA A 70 0.18 -8.66 19.38
CA ALA A 70 0.01 -7.22 19.11
C ALA A 70 -1.45 -6.80 19.00
N VAL A 71 -2.32 -7.68 18.46
CA VAL A 71 -3.75 -7.35 18.25
C VAL A 71 -4.66 -7.85 19.38
N SER A 72 -4.24 -8.83 20.19
CA SER A 72 -5.06 -9.36 21.28
C SER A 72 -5.38 -8.31 22.35
N ASP A 73 -4.41 -7.48 22.68
CA ASP A 73 -4.48 -6.44 23.70
C ASP A 73 -4.76 -5.04 23.11
N ALA A 74 -4.94 -4.98 21.77
CA ALA A 74 -5.24 -3.74 21.07
C ALA A 74 -6.67 -3.25 21.33
N VAL A 75 -6.90 -1.99 21.04
CA VAL A 75 -8.21 -1.35 21.14
C VAL A 75 -9.17 -1.87 20.06
N SER A 76 -10.46 -1.63 20.22
CA SER A 76 -11.45 -1.90 19.16
C SER A 76 -11.35 -0.89 18.03
N LEU A 77 -11.94 -1.23 16.86
CA LEU A 77 -11.95 -0.30 15.72
C LEU A 77 -12.60 1.07 16.04
N PRO A 78 -13.76 1.17 16.75
CA PRO A 78 -14.29 2.46 17.15
C PRO A 78 -13.30 3.27 17.99
N GLU A 79 -12.70 2.67 19.02
CA GLU A 79 -11.71 3.35 19.87
C GLU A 79 -10.47 3.81 19.10
N ALA A 80 -10.03 3.02 18.11
CA ALA A 80 -8.92 3.39 17.24
C ALA A 80 -9.26 4.57 16.33
N LEU A 81 -10.48 4.61 15.78
CA LEU A 81 -10.97 5.71 14.97
C LEU A 81 -11.16 6.99 15.79
N ASP A 82 -11.68 6.89 17.02
CA ASP A 82 -11.79 8.02 17.95
C ASP A 82 -10.40 8.57 18.30
N ALA A 83 -9.41 7.70 18.52
CA ALA A 83 -8.03 8.11 18.76
C ALA A 83 -7.40 8.80 17.55
N LEU A 84 -7.66 8.29 16.34
CA LEU A 84 -7.20 8.91 15.10
C LEU A 84 -7.86 10.28 14.90
N GLU A 85 -9.16 10.42 15.14
CA GLU A 85 -9.89 11.69 15.08
C GLU A 85 -9.32 12.71 16.06
N ALA A 86 -9.11 12.31 17.31
CA ALA A 86 -8.49 13.16 18.32
C ALA A 86 -7.07 13.62 17.93
N TRP A 87 -6.29 12.73 17.30
CA TRP A 87 -4.97 13.08 16.78
C TRP A 87 -5.06 14.00 15.56
N CYS A 88 -6.02 13.83 14.66
CA CYS A 88 -6.23 14.72 13.51
C CYS A 88 -6.56 16.16 13.92
N GLY A 89 -7.27 16.37 15.04
CA GLY A 89 -7.71 17.68 15.49
C GLY A 89 -8.99 18.15 14.80
N SER A 90 -9.48 19.34 15.21
CA SER A 90 -10.80 19.86 14.81
C SER A 90 -10.81 20.74 13.54
N ASP A 91 -9.63 21.06 13.00
CA ASP A 91 -9.51 22.16 12.00
C ASP A 91 -9.83 21.72 10.55
N GLY A 92 -10.43 20.54 10.39
CA GLY A 92 -10.67 19.96 9.07
C GLY A 92 -9.38 19.53 8.37
N CYS A 93 -9.36 18.32 7.79
CA CYS A 93 -8.20 17.81 7.09
C CYS A 93 -8.62 17.19 5.75
N GLU A 94 -7.75 17.29 4.77
CA GLU A 94 -7.83 16.49 3.56
C GLU A 94 -7.14 15.14 3.81
N ILE A 95 -7.84 14.06 3.50
CA ILE A 95 -7.33 12.71 3.70
C ILE A 95 -6.78 12.19 2.37
N TYR A 96 -5.58 11.68 2.42
CA TYR A 96 -4.91 11.00 1.31
C TYR A 96 -4.68 9.54 1.69
N ALA A 97 -4.83 8.66 0.72
CA ALA A 97 -4.39 7.27 0.81
C ALA A 97 -3.59 6.92 -0.45
N TRP A 98 -2.73 5.90 -0.36
CA TRP A 98 -2.04 5.43 -1.56
C TRP A 98 -3.03 4.94 -2.61
N SER A 99 -4.13 4.33 -2.19
CA SER A 99 -5.22 3.92 -3.10
C SER A 99 -6.59 4.03 -2.41
N THR A 100 -7.66 3.86 -3.19
CA THR A 100 -9.03 3.82 -2.65
C THR A 100 -9.34 2.59 -1.80
N SER A 101 -8.42 1.62 -1.68
CA SER A 101 -8.63 0.37 -0.94
C SER A 101 -8.90 0.61 0.54
N ASP A 102 -8.20 1.56 1.15
CA ASP A 102 -8.27 1.87 2.58
C ASP A 102 -9.65 2.44 2.94
N LEU A 103 -10.10 3.46 2.21
CA LEU A 103 -11.44 4.01 2.38
C LEU A 103 -12.53 2.95 2.13
N THR A 104 -12.35 2.14 1.09
CA THR A 104 -13.31 1.07 0.74
C THR A 104 -13.39 0.05 1.86
N GLN A 105 -12.26 -0.33 2.46
CA GLN A 105 -12.20 -1.23 3.60
C GLN A 105 -12.90 -0.62 4.82
N LEU A 106 -12.58 0.61 5.20
CA LEU A 106 -13.20 1.29 6.34
C LEU A 106 -14.72 1.39 6.17
N ARG A 107 -15.19 1.88 5.02
CA ARG A 107 -16.63 1.99 4.73
C ARG A 107 -17.33 0.65 4.85
N LYS A 108 -16.74 -0.40 4.29
CA LYS A 108 -17.32 -1.72 4.32
C LYS A 108 -17.36 -2.31 5.72
N GLU A 109 -16.27 -2.18 6.47
CA GLU A 109 -16.17 -2.73 7.82
C GLU A 109 -17.04 -1.96 8.81
N CYS A 110 -16.99 -0.65 8.81
CA CYS A 110 -17.82 0.20 9.67
C CYS A 110 -19.31 0.02 9.36
N GLY A 111 -19.69 0.02 8.08
CA GLY A 111 -21.07 -0.25 7.67
C GLY A 111 -21.56 -1.63 8.11
N PHE A 112 -20.71 -2.67 8.03
CA PHE A 112 -21.05 -4.01 8.50
C PHE A 112 -21.17 -4.09 10.04
N LYS A 113 -20.33 -3.34 10.76
CA LYS A 113 -20.31 -3.31 12.23
C LYS A 113 -21.26 -2.28 12.84
N GLY A 114 -21.92 -1.42 12.05
CA GLY A 114 -22.75 -0.32 12.51
C GLY A 114 -21.97 0.76 13.26
N ILE A 115 -20.78 1.07 12.79
CA ILE A 115 -19.89 2.09 13.35
C ILE A 115 -20.04 3.37 12.51
N ASP A 116 -20.47 4.45 13.15
CA ASP A 116 -20.45 5.78 12.57
C ASP A 116 -19.15 6.49 12.95
N ASN A 117 -18.50 7.14 11.99
CA ASN A 117 -17.27 7.87 12.23
C ASN A 117 -17.08 8.98 11.20
N ILE A 118 -16.51 10.10 11.61
CA ILE A 118 -16.30 11.30 10.80
C ILE A 118 -15.49 11.04 9.52
N PHE A 119 -14.55 10.09 9.54
CA PHE A 119 -13.74 9.75 8.35
C PHE A 119 -14.57 9.13 7.22
N LEU A 120 -15.81 8.69 7.51
CA LEU A 120 -16.73 8.10 6.54
C LEU A 120 -17.77 9.09 6.04
N ASP A 121 -17.86 10.27 6.65
CA ASP A 121 -18.78 11.32 6.26
C ASP A 121 -18.45 11.81 4.83
N GLU A 122 -19.50 12.08 4.05
CA GLU A 122 -19.36 12.59 2.68
C GLU A 122 -18.63 13.94 2.62
N ILE A 123 -18.57 14.68 3.75
CA ILE A 123 -17.88 15.97 3.87
C ILE A 123 -16.37 15.80 3.88
N VAL A 124 -15.86 14.65 4.38
CA VAL A 124 -14.43 14.35 4.40
C VAL A 124 -14.02 13.81 3.03
N GLN A 125 -13.20 14.57 2.33
CA GLN A 125 -12.69 14.16 1.03
C GLN A 125 -11.48 13.28 1.20
N TRP A 126 -11.54 12.09 0.58
CA TRP A 126 -10.42 11.17 0.44
C TRP A 126 -9.88 11.26 -0.98
N HIS A 127 -8.57 11.44 -1.08
CA HIS A 127 -7.85 11.54 -2.35
C HIS A 127 -7.07 10.24 -2.62
N ASP A 128 -7.18 9.74 -3.86
CA ASP A 128 -6.40 8.61 -4.37
C ASP A 128 -5.08 9.12 -4.95
N PHE A 129 -4.03 9.12 -4.13
CA PHE A 129 -2.74 9.64 -4.57
C PHE A 129 -2.04 8.71 -5.57
N GLN A 130 -2.35 7.43 -5.60
CA GLN A 130 -1.80 6.49 -6.59
C GLN A 130 -2.21 6.89 -8.01
N GLU A 131 -3.48 7.26 -8.17
CA GLU A 131 -4.00 7.70 -9.47
C GLU A 131 -3.44 9.08 -9.86
N ASP A 132 -3.38 10.02 -8.92
CA ASP A 132 -2.78 11.34 -9.15
C ASP A 132 -1.31 11.21 -9.55
N PHE A 133 -0.54 10.41 -8.82
CA PHE A 133 0.87 10.16 -9.11
C PHE A 133 1.07 9.48 -10.46
N ARG A 134 0.22 8.51 -10.81
CA ARG A 134 0.23 7.87 -12.13
C ARG A 134 0.06 8.91 -13.26
N GLN A 135 -0.89 9.83 -13.08
CA GLN A 135 -1.14 10.91 -14.05
C GLN A 135 0.05 11.87 -14.16
N MET A 136 0.64 12.27 -13.03
CA MET A 136 1.84 13.14 -13.01
C MET A 136 3.02 12.54 -13.79
N LEU A 137 3.17 11.21 -13.74
CA LEU A 137 4.20 10.49 -14.48
C LEU A 137 3.84 10.22 -15.94
N GLY A 138 2.56 10.34 -16.33
CA GLY A 138 2.05 9.91 -17.64
C GLY A 138 2.08 8.39 -17.85
N GLU A 139 2.07 7.61 -16.76
CA GLU A 139 2.11 6.14 -16.82
C GLU A 139 0.74 5.56 -17.20
N LYS A 140 0.75 4.45 -17.94
CA LYS A 140 -0.50 3.76 -18.35
C LYS A 140 -1.11 2.93 -17.20
N ASN A 141 -0.25 2.36 -16.37
CA ASN A 141 -0.65 1.47 -15.28
C ASN A 141 -0.36 2.11 -13.94
N ILE A 142 -1.19 1.80 -12.94
CA ILE A 142 -0.92 2.14 -11.55
C ILE A 142 0.37 1.45 -11.06
N LEU A 143 1.06 2.09 -10.13
CA LEU A 143 2.30 1.58 -9.54
C LEU A 143 2.03 1.15 -8.09
N SER A 144 2.74 0.14 -7.59
CA SER A 144 2.83 -0.06 -6.14
C SER A 144 3.60 1.10 -5.51
N LEU A 145 3.39 1.36 -4.22
CA LEU A 145 4.09 2.42 -3.49
C LEU A 145 5.62 2.32 -3.66
N SER A 146 6.18 1.14 -3.47
CA SER A 146 7.62 0.90 -3.65
C SER A 146 8.10 1.26 -5.06
N ASN A 147 7.36 0.83 -6.10
CA ASN A 147 7.72 1.17 -7.48
C ASN A 147 7.59 2.68 -7.76
N ALA A 148 6.60 3.33 -7.18
CA ALA A 148 6.40 4.76 -7.33
C ALA A 148 7.55 5.55 -6.67
N MET A 149 7.97 5.14 -5.47
CA MET A 149 9.12 5.73 -4.79
C MET A 149 10.42 5.58 -5.61
N HIS A 150 10.70 4.38 -6.10
CA HIS A 150 11.88 4.17 -6.98
C HIS A 150 11.81 5.01 -8.26
N ARG A 151 10.62 5.20 -8.83
CA ARG A 151 10.44 6.10 -9.99
C ARG A 151 10.75 7.55 -9.66
N ALA A 152 10.45 7.99 -8.45
CA ALA A 152 10.77 9.33 -7.94
C ALA A 152 12.23 9.46 -7.46
N GLY A 153 13.01 8.38 -7.48
CA GLY A 153 14.39 8.35 -6.96
C GLY A 153 14.48 8.29 -5.45
N LEU A 154 13.42 7.80 -4.81
CA LEU A 154 13.33 7.61 -3.36
C LEU A 154 13.51 6.14 -2.99
N GLU A 155 14.21 5.90 -1.89
CA GLU A 155 14.22 4.60 -1.22
C GLU A 155 13.16 4.59 -0.11
N PRO A 156 12.34 3.51 0.00
CA PRO A 156 11.44 3.33 1.13
C PRO A 156 12.20 3.32 2.46
N GLU A 157 11.63 3.97 3.46
CA GLU A 157 12.13 3.92 4.83
C GLU A 157 11.30 2.96 5.68
N GLY A 158 11.93 2.38 6.70
CA GLY A 158 11.27 1.47 7.65
C GLY A 158 10.92 0.12 7.06
N CYS A 159 9.86 -0.48 7.60
CA CYS A 159 9.37 -1.79 7.15
C CYS A 159 8.20 -1.58 6.19
N LEU A 160 8.28 -2.21 5.01
CA LEU A 160 7.13 -2.29 4.11
C LEU A 160 6.00 -3.08 4.77
N HIS A 161 4.76 -2.73 4.48
CA HIS A 161 3.56 -3.30 5.10
C HIS A 161 3.49 -3.10 6.63
N ASP A 162 3.99 -1.96 7.08
CA ASP A 162 3.72 -1.34 8.37
C ASP A 162 2.96 -0.05 8.06
N ALA A 163 1.71 0.04 8.47
CA ALA A 163 0.83 1.13 8.05
C ALA A 163 1.41 2.52 8.35
N SER A 164 2.13 2.69 9.47
CA SER A 164 2.77 3.96 9.82
C SER A 164 3.94 4.30 8.88
N TRP A 165 4.70 3.29 8.42
CA TRP A 165 5.78 3.50 7.48
C TRP A 165 5.27 3.68 6.05
N ASP A 166 4.23 2.95 5.64
CA ASP A 166 3.66 3.09 4.29
C ASP A 166 2.93 4.44 4.14
N ALA A 167 2.23 4.92 5.17
CA ALA A 167 1.72 6.30 5.21
C ALA A 167 2.85 7.35 5.14
N TYR A 168 3.96 7.14 5.86
CA TYR A 168 5.11 8.04 5.84
C TYR A 168 5.81 8.06 4.49
N ASN A 169 6.04 6.91 3.89
CA ASN A 169 6.63 6.79 2.56
C ASN A 169 5.75 7.43 1.48
N SER A 170 4.43 7.31 1.61
CA SER A 170 3.46 7.98 0.73
C SER A 170 3.51 9.49 0.89
N ALA A 171 3.62 10.00 2.11
CA ALA A 171 3.78 11.43 2.38
C ALA A 171 5.10 11.99 1.81
N ARG A 172 6.23 11.27 1.96
CA ARG A 172 7.52 11.64 1.33
C ARG A 172 7.43 11.66 -0.20
N LEU A 173 6.72 10.71 -0.77
CA LEU A 173 6.50 10.67 -2.21
C LEU A 173 5.66 11.87 -2.66
N MET A 174 4.64 12.25 -1.90
CA MET A 174 3.83 13.44 -2.17
C MET A 174 4.65 14.72 -2.09
N GLU A 175 5.43 14.92 -1.02
CA GLU A 175 6.36 16.05 -0.90
C GLU A 175 7.27 16.17 -2.12
N THR A 176 7.84 15.05 -2.57
CA THR A 176 8.69 14.99 -3.76
C THR A 176 7.91 15.30 -5.03
N ALA A 177 6.71 14.75 -5.20
CA ALA A 177 5.88 14.91 -6.40
C ALA A 177 5.42 16.36 -6.61
N TYR A 178 5.19 17.08 -5.53
CA TYR A 178 4.80 18.50 -5.57
C TYR A 178 6.00 19.46 -5.54
N SER A 179 7.24 18.94 -5.48
CA SER A 179 8.43 19.77 -5.55
C SER A 179 8.60 20.39 -6.93
N PRO A 180 9.15 21.63 -7.04
CA PRO A 180 9.42 22.27 -8.34
C PRO A 180 10.37 21.48 -9.23
N ASN A 181 11.16 20.59 -8.65
CA ASN A 181 12.20 19.82 -9.35
C ASN A 181 11.74 18.42 -9.76
N PHE A 182 10.52 18.00 -9.43
CA PHE A 182 10.03 16.61 -9.60
C PHE A 182 10.33 16.04 -11.01
N ALA A 183 9.99 16.78 -12.07
CA ALA A 183 10.22 16.29 -13.44
C ALA A 183 11.72 16.08 -13.78
N ALA A 184 12.61 16.86 -13.18
CA ALA A 184 14.05 16.70 -13.33
C ALA A 184 14.57 15.50 -12.53
N ASP A 185 14.08 15.32 -11.31
CA ASP A 185 14.45 14.24 -10.41
C ASP A 185 14.00 12.86 -10.96
N VAL A 186 12.80 12.77 -11.51
CA VAL A 186 12.30 11.56 -12.20
C VAL A 186 13.20 11.21 -13.40
N LYS A 187 13.57 12.19 -14.24
CA LYS A 187 14.47 11.95 -15.38
C LYS A 187 15.83 11.46 -14.93
N LYS A 188 16.37 12.03 -13.85
CA LYS A 188 17.64 11.64 -13.26
C LYS A 188 17.60 10.21 -12.72
N ALA A 189 16.55 9.86 -11.97
CA ALA A 189 16.35 8.51 -11.44
C ALA A 189 16.23 7.47 -12.57
N GLN A 190 15.46 7.77 -13.61
CA GLN A 190 15.33 6.90 -14.78
C GLN A 190 16.68 6.72 -15.49
N ALA A 191 17.46 7.77 -15.67
CA ALA A 191 18.78 7.69 -16.32
C ALA A 191 19.76 6.83 -15.50
N ALA A 192 19.73 6.92 -14.16
CA ALA A 192 20.55 6.10 -13.27
C ALA A 192 20.21 4.61 -13.42
N CYS A 193 18.93 4.26 -13.40
CA CYS A 193 18.47 2.87 -13.62
C CYS A 193 18.96 2.28 -14.96
N TYR A 194 19.00 3.08 -16.03
CA TYR A 194 19.52 2.62 -17.32
C TYR A 194 21.05 2.48 -17.36
N GLN A 195 21.77 3.20 -16.51
CA GLN A 195 23.25 3.10 -16.44
C GLN A 195 23.69 1.91 -15.57
N GLU A 196 22.93 1.55 -14.55
CA GLU A 196 23.22 0.42 -13.65
C GLU A 196 22.81 -0.93 -14.24
N ALA A 197 21.95 -0.96 -15.27
CA ALA A 197 21.65 -2.19 -15.97
C ALA A 197 22.97 -2.70 -16.61
N PRO A 198 23.52 -3.86 -16.19
CA PRO A 198 24.75 -4.35 -16.77
C PRO A 198 24.51 -4.50 -18.27
N ARG A 199 25.25 -3.73 -19.09
CA ARG A 199 25.30 -3.98 -20.52
C ARG A 199 25.90 -5.36 -20.65
N MET A 200 25.08 -6.35 -20.92
CA MET A 200 25.55 -7.66 -21.36
C MET A 200 26.24 -7.46 -22.69
N GLN A 201 27.53 -7.08 -22.61
CA GLN A 201 28.44 -7.14 -23.73
C GLN A 201 28.76 -8.63 -23.93
N GLY A 202 28.09 -9.23 -24.88
CA GLY A 202 28.24 -10.63 -25.21
C GLY A 202 26.92 -11.37 -25.02
N GLY A 203 26.42 -11.99 -26.07
CA GLY A 203 25.27 -12.90 -25.99
C GLY A 203 25.52 -13.99 -24.95
N LEU A 204 24.44 -14.57 -24.43
CA LEU A 204 24.51 -15.72 -23.53
C LEU A 204 25.57 -16.70 -24.03
N PRO A 205 26.45 -17.25 -23.17
CA PRO A 205 27.40 -18.26 -23.55
C PRO A 205 26.71 -19.37 -24.35
N LEU A 206 27.36 -19.86 -25.38
CA LEU A 206 26.77 -20.78 -26.37
C LEU A 206 26.21 -22.05 -25.70
N ASP A 207 26.79 -22.49 -24.60
CA ASP A 207 26.34 -23.60 -23.78
C ASP A 207 25.02 -23.29 -23.02
N VAL A 208 24.82 -22.05 -22.56
CA VAL A 208 23.58 -21.58 -21.91
C VAL A 208 22.46 -21.47 -22.96
N MET A 209 22.77 -20.95 -24.14
CA MET A 209 21.84 -20.89 -25.26
C MET A 209 21.38 -22.28 -25.71
N LYS A 210 22.30 -23.23 -25.79
CA LYS A 210 21.99 -24.64 -26.11
C LYS A 210 21.10 -25.28 -25.05
N LYS A 211 21.35 -25.06 -23.76
CA LYS A 211 20.51 -25.57 -22.66
C LYS A 211 19.11 -24.97 -22.66
N LEU A 212 19.01 -23.66 -22.94
CA LEU A 212 17.70 -22.97 -23.06
C LEU A 212 16.90 -23.51 -24.24
N ALA A 213 17.54 -23.70 -25.39
CA ALA A 213 16.91 -24.28 -26.58
C ALA A 213 16.43 -25.71 -26.34
N ALA A 214 17.19 -26.54 -25.63
CA ALA A 214 16.80 -27.90 -25.30
C ALA A 214 15.60 -27.92 -24.31
N LEU A 215 15.53 -27.03 -23.34
CA LEU A 215 14.40 -26.89 -22.42
C LEU A 215 13.11 -26.40 -23.13
N LEU A 216 13.22 -25.53 -24.12
CA LEU A 216 12.09 -25.07 -24.91
C LEU A 216 11.56 -26.14 -25.83
N GLN A 217 12.41 -27.04 -26.36
CA GLN A 217 12.02 -28.18 -27.18
C GLN A 217 11.37 -29.31 -26.38
N SER A 218 11.78 -29.53 -25.12
CA SER A 218 11.19 -30.54 -24.23
C SER A 218 9.81 -30.16 -23.67
N ASN A 219 9.38 -28.94 -23.82
CA ASN A 219 8.08 -28.42 -23.34
C ASN A 219 7.04 -28.23 -24.44
N GLN A 220 7.23 -28.80 -25.66
CA GLN A 220 6.18 -28.81 -26.65
C GLN A 220 5.19 -29.96 -26.34
N PRO A 221 3.87 -29.69 -26.31
CA PRO A 221 2.88 -30.74 -26.11
C PRO A 221 2.93 -31.69 -27.31
N GLU A 222 2.88 -32.98 -27.04
CA GLU A 222 2.76 -34.01 -28.08
C GLU A 222 1.55 -33.72 -29.01
N PRO A 223 1.70 -33.88 -30.32
CA PRO A 223 0.58 -33.70 -31.22
C PRO A 223 -0.50 -34.74 -30.89
N ALA A 224 -1.73 -34.27 -30.64
CA ALA A 224 -2.89 -35.12 -30.42
C ALA A 224 -3.06 -36.07 -31.63
N MET A 225 -2.94 -37.37 -31.39
CA MET A 225 -3.29 -38.36 -32.39
C MET A 225 -4.79 -38.24 -32.72
N ALA A 226 -5.08 -37.86 -33.94
CA ALA A 226 -6.41 -37.95 -34.50
C ALA A 226 -6.80 -39.44 -34.65
N VAL A 227 -7.90 -39.80 -34.01
CA VAL A 227 -8.67 -41.01 -34.28
C VAL A 227 -10.01 -40.61 -34.90
#